data_edd8fc7d3aa7f08ffc6a6544d4854d8c
#
_entry.id   edd8fc7d3aa7f08ffc6a6544d4854d8c
#
_cell.length_a   1.000
_cell.length_b   1.000
_cell.length_c   1.000
_cell.angle_alpha   90.00
_cell.angle_beta   90.00
_cell.angle_gamma   90.00
#
_symmetry.space_group_name_H-M   'P 1'
#
loop_
_entity.id
_entity.type
_entity.pdbx_description
1 polymer ?
#
loop_
_entity_poly.entity_id
_entity_poly.type
_entity_poly.pdbx_seq_one_letter_code
_entity_poly.pdbx_strand_id
1 'polypeptide(L)'
;GGTVRLPRLSDFATALEWITSARQYSAQKAQKSGIVDKVVEPDNLRAEALSHLVSMASGDINYCLTRKRKLSPVDQEQSEIFAIANMAKAMVIEKTAGHYPAPIKAIELITQSASLSRDQAIEKEAGVFYELSQSPEARALIGLFVGDQFVARKAKSYANALSKSLPQISQAAVVGAGIMGGGIAYQSVTKGCPVVMKDIAQPALDLGISEAKKLLYKAVSKGKLDQTKASNILAMIRPTLEDSDLQNSEFVVEAVVEHLPVKNAVLSALDKQLADDAII
;
A
#
# COMPACT_ATOMS: atom_id res chain seq x y z
N GLY A 1 -17.09 14.42 -3.14
CA GLY A 1 -16.06 15.40 -2.81
C GLY A 1 -14.90 15.45 -3.78
N GLY A 2 -14.11 14.37 -3.89
CA GLY A 2 -12.90 14.33 -4.74
C GLY A 2 -13.20 14.33 -6.22
N THR A 3 -14.19 13.59 -6.66
CA THR A 3 -14.62 13.49 -8.07
C THR A 3 -15.15 14.80 -8.63
N VAL A 4 -15.59 15.71 -7.77
CA VAL A 4 -16.06 17.05 -8.17
C VAL A 4 -14.94 18.09 -8.10
N ARG A 5 -14.13 18.06 -7.02
CA ARG A 5 -13.15 19.12 -6.75
C ARG A 5 -11.86 18.96 -7.53
N LEU A 6 -11.36 17.72 -7.65
CA LEU A 6 -10.05 17.47 -8.26
C LEU A 6 -10.00 17.88 -9.74
N PRO A 7 -11.00 17.56 -10.60
CA PRO A 7 -11.00 17.98 -12.00
C PRO A 7 -11.07 19.50 -12.20
N ARG A 8 -11.47 20.26 -11.16
CA ARG A 8 -11.52 21.72 -11.17
C ARG A 8 -10.25 22.39 -10.66
N LEU A 9 -9.33 21.62 -10.09
CA LEU A 9 -8.04 22.10 -9.56
C LEU A 9 -6.88 21.69 -10.44
N SER A 10 -6.92 20.47 -11.00
CA SER A 10 -5.93 19.92 -11.90
C SER A 10 -6.49 19.79 -13.31
N ASP A 11 -5.68 19.27 -14.24
CA ASP A 11 -6.19 18.80 -15.53
C ASP A 11 -7.04 17.53 -15.35
N PHE A 12 -7.90 17.25 -16.35
CA PHE A 12 -8.86 16.17 -16.31
C PHE A 12 -8.20 14.78 -16.26
N ALA A 13 -7.09 14.58 -16.99
CA ALA A 13 -6.36 13.30 -17.01
C ALA A 13 -5.73 13.00 -15.65
N THR A 14 -5.07 14.00 -15.04
CA THR A 14 -4.52 13.89 -13.69
C THR A 14 -5.61 13.56 -12.65
N ALA A 15 -6.76 14.21 -12.75
CA ALA A 15 -7.87 13.94 -11.84
C ALA A 15 -8.37 12.49 -11.96
N LEU A 16 -8.55 11.98 -13.17
CA LEU A 16 -8.93 10.57 -13.39
C LEU A 16 -7.87 9.60 -12.87
N GLU A 17 -6.58 9.82 -13.21
CA GLU A 17 -5.49 8.97 -12.72
C GLU A 17 -5.48 8.89 -11.19
N TRP A 18 -5.53 10.03 -10.52
CA TRP A 18 -5.43 10.07 -9.06
C TRP A 18 -6.60 9.40 -8.35
N ILE A 19 -7.81 9.63 -8.86
CA ILE A 19 -9.03 9.06 -8.27
C ILE A 19 -9.11 7.55 -8.50
N THR A 20 -8.76 7.07 -9.70
CA THR A 20 -8.95 5.66 -10.05
C THR A 20 -7.76 4.77 -9.68
N SER A 21 -6.55 5.33 -9.51
CA SER A 21 -5.36 4.53 -9.19
C SER A 21 -5.22 4.18 -7.71
N ALA A 22 -5.88 4.90 -6.82
CA ALA A 22 -5.73 4.79 -5.36
C ALA A 22 -4.26 4.94 -4.88
N ARG A 23 -3.38 5.59 -5.66
CA ARG A 23 -1.98 5.80 -5.32
C ARG A 23 -1.81 6.97 -4.36
N GLN A 24 -0.76 6.89 -3.57
CA GLN A 24 -0.30 8.04 -2.78
C GLN A 24 0.63 8.90 -3.63
N TYR A 25 0.42 10.21 -3.58
CA TYR A 25 1.24 11.19 -4.27
C TYR A 25 1.91 12.13 -3.28
N SER A 26 3.13 12.58 -3.60
CA SER A 26 3.86 13.52 -2.74
C SER A 26 3.23 14.92 -2.78
N ALA A 27 3.46 15.71 -1.73
CA ALA A 27 3.04 17.10 -1.66
C ALA A 27 3.58 17.92 -2.85
N GLN A 28 4.83 17.69 -3.24
CA GLN A 28 5.46 18.35 -4.39
C GLN A 28 4.74 18.02 -5.71
N LYS A 29 4.32 16.75 -5.90
CA LYS A 29 3.52 16.39 -7.08
C LYS A 29 2.16 17.05 -7.05
N ALA A 30 1.51 17.13 -5.89
CA ALA A 30 0.24 17.82 -5.72
C ALA A 30 0.34 19.32 -6.06
N GLN A 31 1.43 19.98 -5.67
CA GLN A 31 1.69 21.39 -6.01
C GLN A 31 1.90 21.56 -7.51
N LYS A 32 2.73 20.73 -8.15
CA LYS A 32 2.94 20.78 -9.60
C LYS A 32 1.67 20.59 -10.41
N SER A 33 0.72 19.80 -9.88
CA SER A 33 -0.59 19.58 -10.52
C SER A 33 -1.64 20.63 -10.14
N GLY A 34 -1.30 21.68 -9.41
CA GLY A 34 -2.21 22.76 -9.03
C GLY A 34 -3.26 22.38 -7.96
N ILE A 35 -3.05 21.26 -7.26
CA ILE A 35 -4.00 20.74 -6.26
C ILE A 35 -3.81 21.41 -4.91
N VAL A 36 -2.56 21.76 -4.57
CA VAL A 36 -2.20 22.52 -3.37
C VAL A 36 -1.42 23.77 -3.77
N ASP A 37 -1.62 24.86 -3.05
CA ASP A 37 -1.06 26.16 -3.40
C ASP A 37 0.44 26.24 -3.07
N LYS A 38 0.87 25.68 -1.90
CA LYS A 38 2.25 25.74 -1.43
C LYS A 38 2.63 24.44 -0.69
N VAL A 39 3.88 24.08 -0.78
CA VAL A 39 4.50 23.01 0.03
C VAL A 39 5.57 23.63 0.92
N VAL A 40 5.54 23.32 2.19
CA VAL A 40 6.42 23.86 3.22
C VAL A 40 6.85 22.78 4.19
N GLU A 41 7.88 23.04 4.98
CA GLU A 41 8.29 22.13 6.05
C GLU A 41 7.20 22.03 7.12
N PRO A 42 7.00 20.86 7.75
CA PRO A 42 5.93 20.63 8.73
C PRO A 42 5.85 21.66 9.84
N ASP A 43 7.00 22.08 10.39
CA ASP A 43 7.09 23.04 11.50
C ASP A 43 6.63 24.44 11.10
N ASN A 44 6.72 24.78 9.81
CA ASN A 44 6.35 26.09 9.28
C ASN A 44 4.91 26.15 8.75
N LEU A 45 4.18 25.01 8.72
CA LEU A 45 2.88 24.91 8.07
C LEU A 45 1.88 25.96 8.57
N ARG A 46 1.78 26.16 9.88
CA ARG A 46 0.83 27.12 10.46
C ARG A 46 1.19 28.58 10.13
N ALA A 47 2.45 28.94 10.26
CA ALA A 47 2.92 30.29 9.99
C ALA A 47 2.72 30.66 8.52
N GLU A 48 3.09 29.75 7.63
CA GLU A 48 2.94 29.92 6.18
C GLU A 48 1.46 29.96 5.73
N ALA A 49 0.61 29.16 6.33
CA ALA A 49 -0.83 29.20 6.04
C ALA A 49 -1.47 30.53 6.47
N LEU A 50 -1.06 31.07 7.63
CA LEU A 50 -1.53 32.38 8.09
C LEU A 50 -1.02 33.50 7.18
N SER A 51 0.26 33.49 6.80
CA SER A 51 0.84 34.45 5.86
C SER A 51 0.12 34.43 4.51
N HIS A 52 -0.15 33.23 3.99
CA HIS A 52 -0.88 33.05 2.74
C HIS A 52 -2.34 33.60 2.82
N LEU A 53 -3.00 33.36 3.96
CA LEU A 53 -4.34 33.92 4.23
C LEU A 53 -4.33 35.45 4.27
N VAL A 54 -3.32 36.05 4.94
CA VAL A 54 -3.16 37.51 4.98
C VAL A 54 -2.99 38.08 3.58
N SER A 55 -2.11 37.46 2.76
CA SER A 55 -1.92 37.89 1.36
C SER A 55 -3.17 37.76 0.49
N MET A 56 -4.04 36.78 0.78
CA MET A 56 -5.36 36.70 0.13
C MET A 56 -6.31 37.80 0.62
N ALA A 57 -6.29 38.13 1.89
CA ALA A 57 -7.15 39.14 2.50
C ALA A 57 -6.75 40.58 2.09
N SER A 58 -5.43 40.82 1.94
CA SER A 58 -4.90 42.12 1.44
C SER A 58 -5.09 42.33 -0.06
N GLY A 59 -5.38 41.26 -0.81
CA GLY A 59 -5.52 41.30 -2.25
C GLY A 59 -4.23 41.07 -3.04
N ASP A 60 -3.10 40.79 -2.37
CA ASP A 60 -1.85 40.46 -3.03
C ASP A 60 -1.96 39.14 -3.81
N ILE A 61 -2.83 38.24 -3.33
CA ILE A 61 -3.21 37.00 -4.02
C ILE A 61 -4.69 37.07 -4.39
N ASN A 62 -5.00 37.03 -5.68
CA ASN A 62 -6.37 37.03 -6.16
C ASN A 62 -7.06 35.69 -5.97
N TYR A 63 -7.52 35.40 -4.75
CA TYR A 63 -8.23 34.17 -4.44
C TYR A 63 -9.59 34.05 -5.17
N CYS A 64 -10.18 35.17 -5.62
CA CYS A 64 -11.44 35.16 -6.34
C CYS A 64 -11.37 34.39 -7.66
N LEU A 65 -10.25 34.45 -8.37
CA LEU A 65 -10.04 33.67 -9.58
C LEU A 65 -10.03 32.15 -9.28
N THR A 66 -9.29 31.76 -8.26
CA THR A 66 -9.26 30.34 -7.82
C THR A 66 -10.64 29.87 -7.36
N ARG A 67 -11.37 30.71 -6.61
CA ARG A 67 -12.75 30.44 -6.19
C ARG A 67 -13.68 30.28 -7.38
N LYS A 68 -13.63 31.20 -8.36
CA LYS A 68 -14.41 31.11 -9.58
C LYS A 68 -14.17 29.80 -10.31
N ARG A 69 -12.90 29.44 -10.52
CA ARG A 69 -12.51 28.15 -11.15
C ARG A 69 -13.10 26.95 -10.41
N LYS A 70 -13.01 26.92 -9.07
CA LYS A 70 -13.55 25.83 -8.23
C LYS A 70 -15.08 25.68 -8.34
N LEU A 71 -15.80 26.75 -8.68
CA LEU A 71 -17.26 26.74 -8.78
C LEU A 71 -17.80 26.52 -10.21
N SER A 72 -16.98 26.82 -11.21
CA SER A 72 -17.35 26.73 -12.63
C SER A 72 -17.28 25.28 -13.15
N PRO A 73 -17.87 24.98 -14.31
CA PRO A 73 -17.57 23.78 -15.08
C PRO A 73 -16.07 23.60 -15.34
N VAL A 74 -15.66 22.38 -15.69
CA VAL A 74 -14.28 22.11 -16.13
C VAL A 74 -14.02 22.81 -17.46
N ASP A 75 -12.94 23.59 -17.52
CA ASP A 75 -12.54 24.34 -18.71
C ASP A 75 -11.69 23.46 -19.63
N GLN A 76 -12.38 22.58 -20.38
CA GLN A 76 -11.76 21.66 -21.34
C GLN A 76 -12.79 21.22 -22.38
N GLU A 77 -12.33 21.01 -23.62
CA GLU A 77 -13.21 20.60 -24.71
C GLU A 77 -13.87 19.22 -24.45
N GLN A 78 -15.16 19.12 -24.74
CA GLN A 78 -15.96 17.93 -24.44
C GLN A 78 -15.44 16.68 -25.18
N SER A 79 -14.96 16.85 -26.42
CA SER A 79 -14.36 15.76 -27.22
C SER A 79 -13.11 15.18 -26.56
N GLU A 80 -12.27 16.05 -26.02
CA GLU A 80 -11.04 15.67 -25.32
C GLU A 80 -11.38 14.96 -23.99
N ILE A 81 -12.34 15.48 -23.23
CA ILE A 81 -12.86 14.86 -22.01
C ILE A 81 -13.31 13.41 -22.28
N PHE A 82 -14.07 13.18 -23.35
CA PHE A 82 -14.54 11.85 -23.72
C PHE A 82 -13.39 10.92 -24.14
N ALA A 83 -12.41 11.42 -24.89
CA ALA A 83 -11.27 10.61 -25.33
C ALA A 83 -10.44 10.13 -24.10
N ILE A 84 -10.12 11.05 -23.18
CA ILE A 84 -9.37 10.75 -21.96
C ILE A 84 -10.16 9.77 -21.06
N ALA A 85 -11.47 10.00 -20.91
CA ALA A 85 -12.34 9.13 -20.11
C ALA A 85 -12.39 7.71 -20.64
N ASN A 86 -12.51 7.51 -21.95
CA ASN A 86 -12.53 6.19 -22.58
C ASN A 86 -11.18 5.46 -22.40
N MET A 87 -10.06 6.16 -22.54
CA MET A 87 -8.73 5.59 -22.28
C MET A 87 -8.58 5.17 -20.81
N ALA A 88 -8.95 6.04 -19.88
CA ALA A 88 -8.92 5.73 -18.45
C ALA A 88 -9.80 4.53 -18.09
N LYS A 89 -10.99 4.42 -18.71
CA LYS A 89 -11.92 3.31 -18.52
C LYS A 89 -11.32 1.99 -18.98
N ALA A 90 -10.69 1.96 -20.16
CA ALA A 90 -10.01 0.79 -20.69
C ALA A 90 -8.87 0.32 -19.76
N MET A 91 -8.04 1.25 -19.27
CA MET A 91 -6.94 0.95 -18.33
C MET A 91 -7.46 0.41 -16.99
N VAL A 92 -8.59 0.92 -16.50
CA VAL A 92 -9.19 0.44 -15.26
C VAL A 92 -9.75 -0.98 -15.44
N ILE A 93 -10.45 -1.23 -16.53
CA ILE A 93 -11.00 -2.58 -16.84
C ILE A 93 -9.86 -3.59 -16.95
N GLU A 94 -8.79 -3.27 -17.66
CA GLU A 94 -7.61 -4.13 -17.78
C GLU A 94 -7.02 -4.49 -16.39
N LYS A 95 -6.87 -3.50 -15.50
CA LYS A 95 -6.28 -3.70 -14.17
C LYS A 95 -7.18 -4.43 -13.19
N THR A 96 -8.48 -4.26 -13.30
CA THR A 96 -9.46 -4.76 -12.32
C THR A 96 -10.22 -5.97 -12.80
N ALA A 97 -10.03 -6.38 -14.07
CA ALA A 97 -10.81 -7.42 -14.74
C ALA A 97 -12.33 -7.20 -14.60
N GLY A 98 -12.75 -5.94 -14.43
CA GLY A 98 -14.16 -5.55 -14.27
C GLY A 98 -14.77 -5.82 -12.88
N HIS A 99 -13.99 -6.34 -11.92
CA HIS A 99 -14.51 -6.69 -10.58
C HIS A 99 -14.80 -5.50 -9.65
N TYR A 100 -14.37 -4.29 -10.02
CA TYR A 100 -14.56 -3.10 -9.21
C TYR A 100 -15.40 -2.06 -9.95
N PRO A 101 -16.69 -1.90 -9.61
CA PRO A 101 -17.56 -0.92 -10.28
C PRO A 101 -17.22 0.53 -9.92
N ALA A 102 -16.70 0.79 -8.72
CA ALA A 102 -16.48 2.15 -8.23
C ALA A 102 -15.54 3.00 -9.09
N PRO A 103 -14.36 2.55 -9.56
CA PRO A 103 -13.52 3.35 -10.44
C PRO A 103 -14.20 3.68 -11.79
N ILE A 104 -14.96 2.75 -12.34
CA ILE A 104 -15.71 2.98 -13.60
C ILE A 104 -16.81 4.03 -13.41
N LYS A 105 -17.60 3.90 -12.35
CA LYS A 105 -18.62 4.89 -11.97
C LYS A 105 -18.02 6.26 -11.66
N ALA A 106 -16.82 6.30 -11.06
CA ALA A 106 -16.12 7.55 -10.82
C ALA A 106 -15.72 8.25 -12.13
N ILE A 107 -15.21 7.51 -13.12
CA ILE A 107 -14.89 8.07 -14.45
C ILE A 107 -16.15 8.60 -15.11
N GLU A 108 -17.25 7.84 -15.11
CA GLU A 108 -18.54 8.25 -15.68
C GLU A 108 -19.08 9.51 -15.00
N LEU A 109 -19.05 9.56 -13.68
CA LEU A 109 -19.49 10.71 -12.90
C LEU A 109 -18.66 11.95 -13.20
N ILE A 110 -17.34 11.86 -13.21
CA ILE A 110 -16.43 12.99 -13.49
C ILE A 110 -16.68 13.52 -14.90
N THR A 111 -16.81 12.62 -15.89
CA THR A 111 -17.08 12.96 -17.29
C THR A 111 -18.41 13.69 -17.44
N GLN A 112 -19.47 13.14 -16.87
CA GLN A 112 -20.82 13.74 -16.96
C GLN A 112 -20.98 15.03 -16.15
N SER A 113 -20.14 15.21 -15.13
CA SER A 113 -20.16 16.37 -14.24
C SER A 113 -19.24 17.51 -14.71
N ALA A 114 -18.44 17.28 -15.74
CA ALA A 114 -17.48 18.27 -16.22
C ALA A 114 -18.15 19.57 -16.68
N SER A 115 -19.31 19.48 -17.35
CA SER A 115 -20.10 20.64 -17.83
C SER A 115 -21.02 21.24 -16.78
N LEU A 116 -21.14 20.65 -15.60
CA LEU A 116 -22.03 21.12 -14.53
C LEU A 116 -21.33 22.14 -13.62
N SER A 117 -22.13 22.99 -12.95
CA SER A 117 -21.63 23.75 -11.80
C SER A 117 -21.18 22.82 -10.67
N ARG A 118 -20.36 23.34 -9.76
CA ARG A 118 -19.89 22.55 -8.60
C ARG A 118 -21.05 21.94 -7.81
N ASP A 119 -22.10 22.69 -7.56
CA ASP A 119 -23.19 22.26 -6.68
C ASP A 119 -24.05 21.17 -7.34
N GLN A 120 -24.35 21.32 -8.64
CA GLN A 120 -25.00 20.27 -9.43
C GLN A 120 -24.15 18.98 -9.49
N ALA A 121 -22.83 19.12 -9.65
CA ALA A 121 -21.92 17.99 -9.65
C ALA A 121 -21.85 17.27 -8.29
N ILE A 122 -21.93 18.00 -7.17
CA ILE A 122 -21.97 17.44 -5.81
C ILE A 122 -23.27 16.65 -5.60
N GLU A 123 -24.40 17.16 -6.04
CA GLU A 123 -25.69 16.46 -5.95
C GLU A 123 -25.66 15.14 -6.71
N LYS A 124 -25.13 15.17 -7.93
CA LYS A 124 -24.94 13.97 -8.75
C LYS A 124 -23.97 12.97 -8.09
N GLU A 125 -22.86 13.47 -7.51
CA GLU A 125 -21.90 12.63 -6.76
C GLU A 125 -22.58 11.91 -5.60
N ALA A 126 -23.44 12.59 -4.86
CA ALA A 126 -24.15 11.97 -3.73
C ALA A 126 -25.04 10.80 -4.17
N GLY A 127 -25.75 10.94 -5.31
CA GLY A 127 -26.55 9.85 -5.87
C GLY A 127 -25.73 8.64 -6.27
N VAL A 128 -24.62 8.84 -6.99
CA VAL A 128 -23.71 7.76 -7.40
C VAL A 128 -23.02 7.10 -6.20
N PHE A 129 -22.65 7.89 -5.19
CA PHE A 129 -22.09 7.36 -3.95
C PHE A 129 -23.09 6.46 -3.22
N TYR A 130 -24.34 6.90 -3.12
CA TYR A 130 -25.41 6.11 -2.51
C TYR A 130 -25.61 4.77 -3.25
N GLU A 131 -25.71 4.80 -4.59
CA GLU A 131 -25.81 3.58 -5.42
C GLU A 131 -24.66 2.62 -5.13
N LEU A 132 -23.41 3.09 -5.17
CA LEU A 132 -22.22 2.27 -4.90
C LEU A 132 -22.20 1.71 -3.47
N SER A 133 -22.67 2.47 -2.49
CA SER A 133 -22.68 2.04 -1.07
C SER A 133 -23.60 0.85 -0.82
N GLN A 134 -24.61 0.64 -1.69
CA GLN A 134 -25.54 -0.49 -1.59
C GLN A 134 -25.05 -1.73 -2.35
N SER A 135 -23.93 -1.64 -3.07
CA SER A 135 -23.42 -2.74 -3.90
C SER A 135 -22.88 -3.91 -3.08
N PRO A 136 -22.90 -5.14 -3.61
CA PRO A 136 -22.26 -6.30 -2.98
C PRO A 136 -20.78 -6.11 -2.76
N GLU A 137 -20.10 -5.44 -3.70
CA GLU A 137 -18.66 -5.13 -3.63
C GLU A 137 -18.35 -4.20 -2.45
N ALA A 138 -19.18 -3.18 -2.22
CA ALA A 138 -19.00 -2.28 -1.06
C ALA A 138 -19.15 -3.06 0.25
N ARG A 139 -20.16 -3.91 0.35
CA ARG A 139 -20.36 -4.76 1.54
C ARG A 139 -19.18 -5.69 1.78
N ALA A 140 -18.67 -6.34 0.74
CA ALA A 140 -17.51 -7.24 0.84
C ALA A 140 -16.25 -6.49 1.29
N LEU A 141 -15.97 -5.34 0.68
CA LEU A 141 -14.79 -4.51 1.02
C LEU A 141 -14.88 -3.93 2.44
N ILE A 142 -16.07 -3.48 2.87
CA ILE A 142 -16.30 -3.04 4.26
C ILE A 142 -16.09 -4.21 5.22
N GLY A 143 -16.62 -5.40 4.89
CA GLY A 143 -16.43 -6.61 5.70
C GLY A 143 -14.96 -6.97 5.88
N LEU A 144 -14.18 -6.94 4.80
CA LEU A 144 -12.73 -7.16 4.85
C LEU A 144 -12.01 -6.11 5.71
N PHE A 145 -12.33 -4.83 5.54
CA PHE A 145 -11.75 -3.76 6.34
C PHE A 145 -12.05 -3.90 7.83
N VAL A 146 -13.31 -4.18 8.18
CA VAL A 146 -13.72 -4.37 9.58
C VAL A 146 -13.06 -5.62 10.17
N GLY A 147 -12.96 -6.71 9.39
CA GLY A 147 -12.26 -7.93 9.79
C GLY A 147 -10.77 -7.68 10.06
N ASP A 148 -10.10 -6.99 9.16
CA ASP A 148 -8.68 -6.61 9.32
C ASP A 148 -8.47 -5.75 10.58
N GLN A 149 -9.30 -4.73 10.79
CA GLN A 149 -9.26 -3.90 12.00
C GLN A 149 -9.53 -4.70 13.29
N PHE A 150 -10.41 -5.71 13.22
CA PHE A 150 -10.69 -6.59 14.36
C PHE A 150 -9.46 -7.43 14.70
N VAL A 151 -8.86 -8.09 13.71
CA VAL A 151 -7.66 -8.92 13.88
C VAL A 151 -6.48 -8.08 14.41
N ALA A 152 -6.24 -6.91 13.82
CA ALA A 152 -5.19 -6.00 14.27
C ALA A 152 -5.36 -5.56 15.74
N ARG A 153 -6.59 -5.24 16.15
CA ARG A 153 -6.89 -4.88 17.55
C ARG A 153 -6.70 -6.06 18.51
N LYS A 154 -7.14 -7.25 18.10
CA LYS A 154 -6.95 -8.48 18.91
C LYS A 154 -5.47 -8.81 19.05
N ALA A 155 -4.70 -8.80 17.98
CA ALA A 155 -3.26 -9.04 18.02
C ALA A 155 -2.55 -8.04 18.96
N LYS A 156 -2.89 -6.75 18.87
CA LYS A 156 -2.36 -5.72 19.78
C LYS A 156 -2.77 -5.97 21.23
N SER A 157 -4.02 -6.40 21.49
CA SER A 157 -4.49 -6.73 22.84
C SER A 157 -3.69 -7.87 23.45
N TYR A 158 -3.48 -8.96 22.70
CA TYR A 158 -2.66 -10.08 23.16
C TYR A 158 -1.19 -9.69 23.36
N ALA A 159 -0.59 -8.97 22.40
CA ALA A 159 0.77 -8.48 22.55
C ALA A 159 0.95 -7.60 23.80
N ASN A 160 0.01 -6.71 24.09
CA ASN A 160 0.06 -5.87 25.29
C ASN A 160 -0.12 -6.68 26.59
N ALA A 161 -0.98 -7.71 26.59
CA ALA A 161 -1.19 -8.58 27.75
C ALA A 161 0.06 -9.42 28.07
N LEU A 162 0.80 -9.80 27.04
CA LEU A 162 1.98 -10.67 27.13
C LEU A 162 3.31 -9.87 27.13
N SER A 163 3.28 -8.57 26.85
CA SER A 163 4.50 -7.75 26.62
C SER A 163 5.52 -7.72 27.77
N LYS A 164 5.12 -8.13 28.97
CA LYS A 164 6.02 -8.22 30.12
C LYS A 164 6.68 -9.60 30.26
N SER A 165 6.25 -10.61 29.48
CA SER A 165 6.65 -12.01 29.65
C SER A 165 7.18 -12.65 28.36
N LEU A 166 7.00 -12.02 27.19
CA LEU A 166 7.54 -12.59 25.96
C LEU A 166 9.00 -12.17 25.76
N PRO A 167 9.92 -13.14 25.59
CA PRO A 167 11.28 -12.84 25.15
C PRO A 167 11.24 -12.21 23.76
N GLN A 168 12.17 -11.32 23.49
CA GLN A 168 12.36 -10.80 22.14
C GLN A 168 12.96 -11.93 21.29
N ILE A 169 12.32 -12.26 20.16
CA ILE A 169 12.87 -13.22 19.20
C ILE A 169 14.18 -12.68 18.64
N SER A 170 15.29 -13.32 18.96
CA SER A 170 16.62 -12.93 18.53
C SER A 170 17.01 -13.56 17.20
N GLN A 171 16.52 -14.78 16.93
CA GLN A 171 16.72 -15.50 15.69
C GLN A 171 15.48 -16.30 15.28
N ALA A 172 15.04 -16.12 14.05
CA ALA A 172 14.03 -16.97 13.43
C ALA A 172 14.66 -17.95 12.42
N ALA A 173 13.89 -18.95 12.02
CA ALA A 173 14.25 -19.80 10.90
C ALA A 173 13.10 -19.95 9.91
N VAL A 174 13.45 -20.23 8.66
CA VAL A 174 12.53 -20.61 7.59
C VAL A 174 13.03 -21.92 6.99
N VAL A 175 12.20 -22.95 7.04
CA VAL A 175 12.50 -24.26 6.47
C VAL A 175 11.72 -24.43 5.17
N GLY A 176 12.45 -24.53 4.06
CA GLY A 176 11.94 -24.41 2.71
C GLY A 176 12.26 -23.04 2.10
N ALA A 177 13.23 -23.00 1.18
CA ALA A 177 13.78 -21.78 0.60
C ALA A 177 13.18 -21.44 -0.79
N GLY A 178 11.97 -21.87 -1.07
CA GLY A 178 11.24 -21.49 -2.28
C GLY A 178 10.85 -20.01 -2.29
N ILE A 179 9.99 -19.63 -3.24
CA ILE A 179 9.47 -18.25 -3.36
C ILE A 179 8.81 -17.77 -2.06
N MET A 180 8.01 -18.64 -1.41
CA MET A 180 7.38 -18.30 -0.13
C MET A 180 8.42 -18.16 0.98
N GLY A 181 9.36 -19.10 1.12
CA GLY A 181 10.41 -19.04 2.14
C GLY A 181 11.28 -17.80 2.01
N GLY A 182 11.69 -17.43 0.79
CA GLY A 182 12.40 -16.18 0.52
C GLY A 182 11.60 -14.92 0.90
N GLY A 183 10.30 -14.93 0.63
CA GLY A 183 9.38 -13.83 1.02
C GLY A 183 9.20 -13.71 2.53
N ILE A 184 9.09 -14.84 3.25
CA ILE A 184 8.99 -14.89 4.72
C ILE A 184 10.29 -14.40 5.36
N ALA A 185 11.45 -14.90 4.89
CA ALA A 185 12.76 -14.43 5.34
C ALA A 185 12.92 -12.92 5.14
N TYR A 186 12.56 -12.39 3.96
CA TYR A 186 12.53 -10.96 3.71
C TYR A 186 11.69 -10.18 4.74
N GLN A 187 10.48 -10.65 5.05
CA GLN A 187 9.61 -9.97 6.02
C GLN A 187 10.24 -9.94 7.42
N SER A 188 10.84 -11.04 7.86
CA SER A 188 11.48 -11.13 9.18
C SER A 188 12.66 -10.16 9.29
N VAL A 189 13.59 -10.17 8.33
CA VAL A 189 14.76 -9.29 8.37
C VAL A 189 14.43 -7.82 8.21
N THR A 190 13.38 -7.47 7.48
CA THR A 190 12.91 -6.08 7.39
C THR A 190 12.31 -5.56 8.70
N LYS A 191 11.95 -6.46 9.62
CA LYS A 191 11.52 -6.16 10.98
C LYS A 191 12.64 -6.24 12.01
N GLY A 192 13.88 -6.49 11.56
CA GLY A 192 15.06 -6.55 12.40
C GLY A 192 15.32 -7.91 13.03
N CYS A 193 14.60 -8.97 12.64
CA CYS A 193 14.82 -10.33 13.12
C CYS A 193 15.72 -11.10 12.14
N PRO A 194 16.94 -11.52 12.53
CA PRO A 194 17.81 -12.39 11.73
C PRO A 194 17.16 -13.74 11.43
N VAL A 195 17.41 -14.28 10.24
CA VAL A 195 16.78 -15.52 9.77
C VAL A 195 17.82 -16.51 9.28
N VAL A 196 17.72 -17.75 9.77
CA VAL A 196 18.36 -18.91 9.15
C VAL A 196 17.39 -19.48 8.12
N MET A 197 17.78 -19.50 6.85
CA MET A 197 16.96 -20.05 5.77
C MET A 197 17.53 -21.39 5.33
N LYS A 198 16.82 -22.46 5.63
CA LYS A 198 17.24 -23.84 5.39
C LYS A 198 16.49 -24.49 4.25
N ASP A 199 17.21 -25.21 3.40
CA ASP A 199 16.64 -26.13 2.42
C ASP A 199 17.51 -27.39 2.29
N ILE A 200 17.02 -28.41 1.57
CA ILE A 200 17.75 -29.60 1.24
C ILE A 200 18.60 -29.47 -0.03
N ALA A 201 18.41 -28.40 -0.80
CA ALA A 201 19.05 -28.22 -2.09
C ALA A 201 19.55 -26.77 -2.28
N GLN A 202 20.81 -26.61 -2.72
CA GLN A 202 21.42 -25.31 -2.99
C GLN A 202 20.60 -24.45 -3.98
N PRO A 203 20.05 -24.99 -5.10
CA PRO A 203 19.24 -24.19 -6.01
C PRO A 203 17.98 -23.56 -5.37
N ALA A 204 17.40 -24.21 -4.35
CA ALA A 204 16.27 -23.66 -3.61
C ALA A 204 16.72 -22.49 -2.71
N LEU A 205 17.87 -22.59 -2.05
CA LEU A 205 18.47 -21.47 -1.29
C LEU A 205 18.76 -20.28 -2.20
N ASP A 206 19.34 -20.52 -3.37
CA ASP A 206 19.62 -19.47 -4.36
C ASP A 206 18.34 -18.77 -4.83
N LEU A 207 17.25 -19.54 -5.04
CA LEU A 207 15.92 -19.00 -5.38
C LEU A 207 15.38 -18.12 -4.25
N GLY A 208 15.40 -18.58 -3.01
CA GLY A 208 14.92 -17.82 -1.85
C GLY A 208 15.68 -16.51 -1.63
N ILE A 209 17.01 -16.55 -1.75
CA ILE A 209 17.86 -15.35 -1.68
C ILE A 209 17.55 -14.39 -2.85
N SER A 210 17.35 -14.93 -4.05
CA SER A 210 16.99 -14.13 -5.23
C SER A 210 15.65 -13.42 -5.03
N GLU A 211 14.66 -14.08 -4.45
CA GLU A 211 13.36 -13.49 -4.17
C GLU A 211 13.45 -12.38 -3.10
N ALA A 212 14.21 -12.61 -2.02
CA ALA A 212 14.47 -11.58 -1.01
C ALA A 212 15.19 -10.35 -1.60
N LYS A 213 16.19 -10.55 -2.46
CA LYS A 213 16.87 -9.47 -3.20
C LYS A 213 15.91 -8.68 -4.08
N LYS A 214 15.05 -9.34 -4.83
CA LYS A 214 14.05 -8.73 -5.70
C LYS A 214 13.08 -7.83 -4.91
N LEU A 215 12.62 -8.28 -3.73
CA LEU A 215 11.74 -7.52 -2.85
C LEU A 215 12.45 -6.29 -2.27
N LEU A 216 13.71 -6.42 -1.85
CA LEU A 216 14.54 -5.30 -1.38
C LEU A 216 14.80 -4.29 -2.50
N TYR A 217 15.17 -4.75 -3.70
CA TYR A 217 15.36 -3.88 -4.86
C TYR A 217 14.09 -3.07 -5.19
N LYS A 218 12.91 -3.70 -5.11
CA LYS A 218 11.63 -3.02 -5.28
C LYS A 218 11.37 -1.95 -4.21
N ALA A 219 11.84 -2.15 -2.98
CA ALA A 219 11.76 -1.15 -1.92
C ALA A 219 12.70 0.04 -2.18
N VAL A 220 13.93 -0.24 -2.64
CA VAL A 220 14.91 0.79 -3.02
C VAL A 220 14.41 1.62 -4.21
N SER A 221 13.94 0.98 -5.28
CA SER A 221 13.43 1.67 -6.49
C SER A 221 12.23 2.58 -6.21
N LYS A 222 11.48 2.30 -5.13
CA LYS A 222 10.37 3.14 -4.65
C LYS A 222 10.81 4.22 -3.65
N GLY A 223 12.11 4.36 -3.38
CA GLY A 223 12.65 5.32 -2.41
C GLY A 223 12.28 5.04 -0.95
N LYS A 224 11.81 3.82 -0.63
CA LYS A 224 11.46 3.40 0.73
C LYS A 224 12.66 2.96 1.57
N LEU A 225 13.75 2.62 0.91
CA LEU A 225 14.96 2.09 1.49
C LEU A 225 16.17 2.57 0.68
N ASP A 226 17.28 2.90 1.33
CA ASP A 226 18.55 3.14 0.62
C ASP A 226 19.31 1.82 0.36
N GLN A 227 20.25 1.86 -0.58
CA GLN A 227 21.00 0.69 -1.03
C GLN A 227 21.83 0.06 0.09
N THR A 228 22.42 0.86 0.95
CA THR A 228 23.27 0.38 2.06
C THR A 228 22.42 -0.37 3.09
N LYS A 229 21.28 0.20 3.48
CA LYS A 229 20.33 -0.48 4.37
C LYS A 229 19.79 -1.76 3.76
N ALA A 230 19.48 -1.77 2.47
CA ALA A 230 19.03 -2.98 1.78
C ALA A 230 20.07 -4.10 1.85
N SER A 231 21.35 -3.79 1.63
CA SER A 231 22.44 -4.75 1.74
C SER A 231 22.61 -5.28 3.16
N ASN A 232 22.52 -4.42 4.17
CA ASN A 232 22.61 -4.83 5.58
C ASN A 232 21.43 -5.72 5.98
N ILE A 233 20.22 -5.43 5.52
CA ILE A 233 19.03 -6.26 5.76
C ILE A 233 19.20 -7.63 5.10
N LEU A 234 19.69 -7.69 3.86
CA LEU A 234 19.91 -8.96 3.16
C LEU A 234 20.93 -9.83 3.89
N ALA A 235 21.98 -9.24 4.45
CA ALA A 235 23.02 -9.94 5.20
C ALA A 235 22.51 -10.62 6.48
N MET A 236 21.31 -10.26 6.96
CA MET A 236 20.66 -10.92 8.09
C MET A 236 19.99 -12.26 7.71
N ILE A 237 19.95 -12.62 6.43
CA ILE A 237 19.49 -13.94 5.97
C ILE A 237 20.72 -14.84 5.82
N ARG A 238 20.80 -15.90 6.62
CA ARG A 238 21.87 -16.93 6.56
C ARG A 238 21.30 -18.18 5.90
N PRO A 239 21.63 -18.45 4.62
CA PRO A 239 21.22 -19.71 3.97
C PRO A 239 22.06 -20.88 4.50
N THR A 240 21.46 -22.06 4.63
CA THR A 240 22.13 -23.29 5.06
C THR A 240 21.47 -24.56 4.50
N LEU A 241 22.24 -25.60 4.33
CA LEU A 241 21.78 -26.97 4.03
C LEU A 241 21.72 -27.84 5.29
N GLU A 242 22.27 -27.35 6.40
CA GLU A 242 22.46 -28.13 7.62
C GLU A 242 21.34 -27.89 8.64
N ASP A 243 20.76 -28.99 9.13
CA ASP A 243 19.72 -28.90 10.16
C ASP A 243 20.27 -28.34 11.48
N SER A 244 21.52 -28.65 11.84
CA SER A 244 22.19 -28.18 13.05
C SER A 244 22.20 -26.65 13.21
N ASP A 245 22.13 -25.92 12.13
CA ASP A 245 22.11 -24.44 12.14
C ASP A 245 20.81 -23.86 12.70
N LEU A 246 19.76 -24.68 12.83
CA LEU A 246 18.44 -24.24 13.33
C LEU A 246 18.34 -24.25 14.86
N GLN A 247 19.29 -24.87 15.58
CA GLN A 247 19.22 -25.16 17.03
C GLN A 247 18.89 -23.92 17.91
N ASN A 248 19.37 -22.75 17.51
CA ASN A 248 19.17 -21.51 18.26
C ASN A 248 17.98 -20.68 17.77
N SER A 249 17.12 -21.26 16.93
CA SER A 249 15.96 -20.54 16.40
C SER A 249 14.80 -20.65 17.38
N GLU A 250 14.31 -19.49 17.82
CA GLU A 250 13.22 -19.35 18.78
C GLU A 250 11.84 -19.35 18.09
N PHE A 251 11.83 -19.04 16.79
CA PHE A 251 10.63 -19.03 15.95
C PHE A 251 10.95 -19.63 14.57
N VAL A 252 10.25 -20.68 14.21
CA VAL A 252 10.46 -21.40 12.95
C VAL A 252 9.20 -21.35 12.08
N VAL A 253 9.35 -21.04 10.81
CA VAL A 253 8.26 -21.13 9.82
C VAL A 253 8.58 -22.27 8.85
N GLU A 254 7.71 -23.27 8.81
CA GLU A 254 7.75 -24.35 7.83
C GLU A 254 7.09 -23.85 6.51
N ALA A 255 7.85 -23.89 5.41
CA ALA A 255 7.46 -23.45 4.08
C ALA A 255 7.86 -24.47 2.99
N VAL A 256 7.92 -25.76 3.33
CA VAL A 256 8.23 -26.85 2.40
C VAL A 256 7.03 -27.17 1.50
N VAL A 257 7.21 -28.11 0.56
CA VAL A 257 6.16 -28.54 -0.36
C VAL A 257 4.91 -29.04 0.40
N GLU A 258 3.72 -28.78 -0.17
CA GLU A 258 2.43 -29.15 0.42
C GLU A 258 2.16 -30.67 0.27
N HIS A 259 2.97 -31.45 1.01
CA HIS A 259 2.90 -32.92 1.02
C HIS A 259 3.02 -33.42 2.47
N LEU A 260 1.94 -33.95 3.01
CA LEU A 260 1.80 -34.30 4.43
C LEU A 260 2.95 -35.18 4.98
N PRO A 261 3.41 -36.24 4.30
CA PRO A 261 4.55 -37.02 4.77
C PRO A 261 5.85 -36.23 4.93
N VAL A 262 6.11 -35.28 4.01
CA VAL A 262 7.29 -34.39 4.08
C VAL A 262 7.16 -33.43 5.25
N LYS A 263 5.98 -32.80 5.41
CA LYS A 263 5.71 -31.91 6.56
C LYS A 263 5.89 -32.64 7.89
N ASN A 264 5.32 -33.81 8.03
CA ASN A 264 5.45 -34.61 9.26
C ASN A 264 6.91 -34.99 9.57
N ALA A 265 7.69 -35.32 8.55
CA ALA A 265 9.10 -35.62 8.72
C ALA A 265 9.90 -34.39 9.17
N VAL A 266 9.64 -33.23 8.54
CA VAL A 266 10.30 -31.97 8.88
C VAL A 266 9.91 -31.54 10.29
N LEU A 267 8.63 -31.52 10.63
CA LEU A 267 8.16 -31.13 11.96
C LEU A 267 8.71 -32.02 13.05
N SER A 268 8.75 -33.36 12.81
CA SER A 268 9.34 -34.33 13.77
C SER A 268 10.85 -34.15 13.93
N ALA A 269 11.54 -33.67 12.90
CA ALA A 269 12.98 -33.38 12.99
C ALA A 269 13.22 -32.09 13.79
N LEU A 270 12.41 -31.04 13.52
CA LEU A 270 12.47 -29.78 14.24
C LEU A 270 12.16 -29.92 15.73
N ASP A 271 11.13 -30.69 16.09
CA ASP A 271 10.71 -30.98 17.47
C ASP A 271 11.82 -31.62 18.31
N LYS A 272 12.68 -32.41 17.67
CA LYS A 272 13.82 -33.07 18.35
C LYS A 272 15.06 -32.18 18.50
N GLN A 273 15.13 -31.10 17.77
CA GLN A 273 16.34 -30.31 17.61
C GLN A 273 16.22 -28.92 18.24
N LEU A 274 15.04 -28.37 18.25
CA LEU A 274 14.77 -27.05 18.82
C LEU A 274 14.60 -27.11 20.33
N ALA A 275 14.74 -25.97 20.99
CA ALA A 275 14.43 -25.84 22.41
C ALA A 275 12.91 -26.02 22.66
N ASP A 276 12.56 -26.53 23.85
CA ASP A 276 11.15 -26.83 24.22
C ASP A 276 10.19 -25.61 24.14
N ASP A 277 10.72 -24.39 24.22
CA ASP A 277 9.97 -23.14 24.15
C ASP A 277 10.01 -22.49 22.75
N ALA A 278 10.64 -23.13 21.78
CA ALA A 278 10.61 -22.66 20.38
C ALA A 278 9.21 -22.80 19.79
N ILE A 279 8.83 -21.80 18.99
CA ILE A 279 7.54 -21.76 18.30
C ILE A 279 7.72 -22.24 16.86
N ILE A 280 6.96 -23.26 16.45
CA ILE A 280 6.95 -23.78 15.07
C ILE A 280 5.62 -23.44 14.41
#